data_f48697325d363265ba65cc77656c28a9
#
_entry.id   f48697325d363265ba65cc77656c28a9
#
_cell.length_a   1.000
_cell.length_b   1.000
_cell.length_c   1.000
_cell.angle_alpha   90.00
_cell.angle_beta   90.00
_cell.angle_gamma   90.00
#
_symmetry.space_group_name_H-M   'P 1'
#
loop_
_entity.id
_entity.type
_entity.pdbx_description
1 polymer ?
#
loop_
_entity_poly.entity_id
_entity_poly.type
_entity_poly.pdbx_seq_one_letter_code
_entity_poly.pdbx_strand_id
1 'polypeptide(L)'
;MNTPTHFLTVAALDKWLQNKWENSSGNGRGHDLQKQFPVFHKALLIGSIAPDIPLYLLCLGAGLYYHYIQGWEFDRIFNYVFNDLFFNNPVWITLHNFPHSPLVLLTAIVSLWRFRNNRGTWQRWGFWFAWGCLLHTSLDIPTHVDDGPLVFFPLNWTWRYASPISYWDERYYGAEVARMEAFLDALLILYLCIPWLQRKLKSRI
;
A
#
# COMPACT_ATOMS: atom_id res chain seq x y z
N MET A 1 -4.20 1.51 7.63
CA MET A 1 -5.05 0.40 7.10
C MET A 1 -4.27 -0.91 7.11
N ASN A 2 -4.96 -2.08 7.13
CA ASN A 2 -4.25 -3.38 7.05
C ASN A 2 -3.69 -3.64 5.65
N THR A 3 -2.50 -4.27 5.55
CA THR A 3 -1.85 -4.59 4.26
C THR A 3 -2.75 -5.35 3.26
N PRO A 4 -3.58 -6.35 3.66
CA PRO A 4 -4.53 -6.99 2.75
C PRO A 4 -5.53 -6.01 2.13
N THR A 5 -6.06 -5.05 2.89
CA THR A 5 -7.01 -4.05 2.41
C THR A 5 -6.38 -3.12 1.37
N HIS A 6 -5.11 -2.73 1.55
CA HIS A 6 -4.35 -1.98 0.53
C HIS A 6 -4.28 -2.74 -0.79
N PHE A 7 -3.88 -4.02 -0.73
CA PHE A 7 -3.79 -4.86 -1.92
C PHE A 7 -5.14 -5.02 -2.62
N LEU A 8 -6.18 -5.37 -1.87
CA LEU A 8 -7.53 -5.58 -2.42
C LEU A 8 -8.10 -4.31 -3.05
N THR A 9 -7.90 -3.16 -2.41
CA THR A 9 -8.36 -1.87 -2.92
C THR A 9 -7.66 -1.51 -4.23
N VAL A 10 -6.33 -1.65 -4.29
CA VAL A 10 -5.56 -1.36 -5.52
C VAL A 10 -5.89 -2.38 -6.62
N ALA A 11 -6.06 -3.66 -6.29
CA ALA A 11 -6.46 -4.69 -7.26
C ALA A 11 -7.87 -4.44 -7.83
N ALA A 12 -8.80 -4.01 -6.99
CA ALA A 12 -10.15 -3.66 -7.43
C ALA A 12 -10.17 -2.41 -8.32
N LEU A 13 -9.38 -1.39 -7.96
CA LEU A 13 -9.21 -0.18 -8.76
C LEU A 13 -8.58 -0.51 -10.12
N ASP A 14 -7.53 -1.32 -10.13
CA ASP A 14 -6.86 -1.77 -11.35
C ASP A 14 -7.82 -2.51 -12.29
N LYS A 15 -8.57 -3.46 -11.75
CA LYS A 15 -9.60 -4.20 -12.49
C LYS A 15 -10.71 -3.30 -13.01
N TRP A 16 -11.17 -2.33 -12.21
CA TRP A 16 -12.19 -1.37 -12.63
C TRP A 16 -11.71 -0.50 -13.79
N LEU A 17 -10.46 -0.03 -13.75
CA LEU A 17 -9.84 0.72 -14.83
C LEU A 17 -9.75 -0.10 -16.11
N GLN A 18 -9.35 -1.38 -16.03
CA GLN A 18 -9.30 -2.29 -17.17
C GLN A 18 -10.68 -2.44 -17.82
N ASN A 19 -11.71 -2.76 -17.05
CA ASN A 19 -13.06 -2.92 -17.53
C ASN A 19 -13.61 -1.63 -18.18
N LYS A 20 -13.31 -0.46 -17.59
CA LYS A 20 -13.72 0.84 -18.13
C LYS A 20 -13.07 1.12 -19.48
N TRP A 21 -11.79 0.77 -19.64
CA TRP A 21 -11.07 0.95 -20.92
C TRP A 21 -11.57 -0.03 -21.99
N GLU A 22 -11.81 -1.28 -21.65
CA GLU A 22 -12.38 -2.28 -22.55
C GLU A 22 -13.77 -1.85 -23.07
N ASN A 23 -14.65 -1.41 -22.18
CA ASN A 23 -16.00 -0.94 -22.55
C ASN A 23 -15.99 0.36 -23.38
N SER A 24 -14.99 1.22 -23.15
CA SER A 24 -14.82 2.47 -23.94
C SER A 24 -14.20 2.22 -25.31
N SER A 25 -13.64 1.04 -25.55
CA SER A 25 -13.00 0.67 -26.83
C SER A 25 -14.03 0.55 -27.98
N GLY A 26 -15.30 0.27 -27.68
CA GLY A 26 -16.39 0.29 -28.68
C GLY A 26 -16.58 1.66 -29.36
N ASN A 27 -16.12 2.76 -28.72
CA ASN A 27 -16.21 4.13 -29.26
C ASN A 27 -14.83 4.70 -29.71
N GLY A 28 -13.79 3.86 -29.82
CA GLY A 28 -12.45 4.25 -30.22
C GLY A 28 -11.60 4.92 -29.12
N ARG A 29 -12.21 5.62 -28.16
CA ARG A 29 -11.52 6.40 -27.12
C ARG A 29 -10.79 5.53 -26.08
N GLY A 30 -11.34 4.38 -25.72
CA GLY A 30 -10.74 3.51 -24.69
C GLY A 30 -9.42 2.88 -25.15
N HIS A 31 -9.32 2.53 -26.42
CA HIS A 31 -8.10 1.98 -27.01
C HIS A 31 -6.94 3.02 -27.05
N ASP A 32 -7.28 4.29 -27.25
CA ASP A 32 -6.29 5.37 -27.27
C ASP A 32 -5.80 5.67 -25.85
N LEU A 33 -6.66 5.65 -24.83
CA LEU A 33 -6.26 5.81 -23.42
C LEU A 33 -5.37 4.67 -22.94
N GLN A 34 -5.68 3.43 -23.29
CA GLN A 34 -4.87 2.26 -22.93
C GLN A 34 -3.49 2.28 -23.60
N LYS A 35 -3.41 2.78 -24.85
CA LYS A 35 -2.13 3.00 -25.54
C LYS A 35 -1.33 4.14 -24.90
N GLN A 36 -2.01 5.21 -24.48
CA GLN A 36 -1.39 6.39 -23.90
C GLN A 36 -0.87 6.14 -22.46
N PHE A 37 -1.57 5.27 -21.69
CA PHE A 37 -1.23 4.92 -20.29
C PHE A 37 -1.24 3.40 -20.08
N PRO A 38 -0.28 2.66 -20.65
CA PRO A 38 -0.23 1.21 -20.48
C PRO A 38 0.22 0.87 -19.06
N VAL A 39 -0.74 0.59 -18.17
CA VAL A 39 -0.47 0.21 -16.77
C VAL A 39 0.38 -1.07 -16.71
N PHE A 40 1.38 -1.08 -15.84
CA PHE A 40 2.13 -2.28 -15.50
C PHE A 40 1.58 -2.89 -14.20
N HIS A 41 0.50 -3.65 -14.35
CA HIS A 41 -0.33 -4.19 -13.26
C HIS A 41 0.48 -4.86 -12.14
N LYS A 42 1.45 -5.72 -12.49
CA LYS A 42 2.28 -6.40 -11.49
C LYS A 42 3.05 -5.43 -10.60
N ALA A 43 3.63 -4.38 -11.19
CA ALA A 43 4.39 -3.38 -10.42
C ALA A 43 3.46 -2.57 -9.51
N LEU A 44 2.29 -2.18 -10.00
CA LEU A 44 1.27 -1.47 -9.24
C LEU A 44 0.81 -2.29 -8.02
N LEU A 45 0.49 -3.58 -8.23
CA LEU A 45 0.04 -4.47 -7.15
C LEU A 45 1.15 -4.78 -6.14
N ILE A 46 2.40 -5.00 -6.59
CA ILE A 46 3.53 -5.17 -5.66
C ILE A 46 3.76 -3.88 -4.87
N GLY A 47 3.67 -2.71 -5.51
CA GLY A 47 3.78 -1.42 -4.83
C GLY A 47 2.71 -1.18 -3.76
N SER A 48 1.53 -1.78 -3.89
CA SER A 48 0.46 -1.63 -2.88
C SER A 48 0.71 -2.38 -1.56
N ILE A 49 1.68 -3.27 -1.51
CA ILE A 49 2.05 -4.02 -0.29
C ILE A 49 3.50 -3.77 0.14
N ALA A 50 4.35 -3.31 -0.78
CA ALA A 50 5.78 -3.17 -0.55
C ALA A 50 6.15 -2.18 0.58
N PRO A 51 5.40 -1.08 0.82
CA PRO A 51 5.72 -0.17 1.90
C PRO A 51 5.76 -0.82 3.29
N ASP A 52 4.89 -1.78 3.58
CA ASP A 52 4.83 -2.46 4.88
C ASP A 52 5.97 -3.47 5.10
N ILE A 53 6.55 -4.00 4.02
CA ILE A 53 7.55 -5.08 4.10
C ILE A 53 8.74 -4.71 4.99
N PRO A 54 9.34 -3.50 4.89
CA PRO A 54 10.45 -3.13 5.78
C PRO A 54 10.08 -3.19 7.27
N LEU A 55 8.89 -2.73 7.64
CA LEU A 55 8.44 -2.76 9.03
C LEU A 55 8.28 -4.20 9.52
N TYR A 56 7.68 -5.09 8.73
CA TYR A 56 7.56 -6.51 9.10
C TYR A 56 8.92 -7.17 9.28
N LEU A 57 9.90 -6.90 8.39
CA LEU A 57 11.25 -7.45 8.49
C LEU A 57 11.98 -6.91 9.72
N LEU A 58 11.84 -5.62 10.03
CA LEU A 58 12.42 -5.00 11.22
C LEU A 58 11.81 -5.57 12.50
N CYS A 59 10.48 -5.71 12.56
CA CYS A 59 9.79 -6.32 13.71
C CYS A 59 10.21 -7.78 13.91
N LEU A 60 10.28 -8.56 12.84
CA LEU A 60 10.75 -9.95 12.89
C LEU A 60 12.20 -10.03 13.39
N GLY A 61 13.10 -9.21 12.82
CA GLY A 61 14.51 -9.16 13.23
C GLY A 61 14.68 -8.74 14.67
N ALA A 62 13.97 -7.70 15.11
CA ALA A 62 13.98 -7.25 16.51
C ALA A 62 13.41 -8.33 17.44
N GLY A 63 12.28 -8.97 17.06
CA GLY A 63 11.70 -10.06 17.84
C GLY A 63 12.67 -11.21 18.06
N LEU A 64 13.31 -11.68 16.99
CA LEU A 64 14.31 -12.75 17.08
C LEU A 64 15.51 -12.33 17.92
N TYR A 65 16.08 -11.15 17.69
CA TYR A 65 17.26 -10.67 18.41
C TYR A 65 16.97 -10.48 19.91
N TYR A 66 15.95 -9.71 20.27
CA TYR A 66 15.69 -9.39 21.66
C TYR A 66 15.15 -10.60 22.45
N HIS A 67 14.34 -11.46 21.83
CA HIS A 67 13.85 -12.66 22.53
C HIS A 67 14.94 -13.72 22.73
N TYR A 68 15.60 -14.17 21.65
CA TYR A 68 16.52 -15.29 21.72
C TYR A 68 17.95 -14.93 22.14
N ILE A 69 18.39 -13.69 21.89
CA ILE A 69 19.76 -13.27 22.22
C ILE A 69 19.78 -12.48 23.52
N GLN A 70 18.79 -11.60 23.76
CA GLN A 70 18.73 -10.76 24.95
C GLN A 70 17.83 -11.32 26.07
N GLY A 71 17.06 -12.36 25.80
CA GLY A 71 16.14 -12.99 26.76
C GLY A 71 14.96 -12.12 27.18
N TRP A 72 14.53 -11.19 26.32
CA TRP A 72 13.40 -10.31 26.64
C TRP A 72 12.07 -10.99 26.42
N GLU A 73 11.09 -10.66 27.26
CA GLU A 73 9.69 -11.05 27.05
C GLU A 73 9.07 -10.27 25.88
N PHE A 74 8.09 -10.89 25.19
CA PHE A 74 7.47 -10.31 24.00
C PHE A 74 6.79 -8.96 24.26
N ASP A 75 6.15 -8.76 25.40
CA ASP A 75 5.53 -7.47 25.77
C ASP A 75 6.56 -6.35 25.88
N ARG A 76 7.72 -6.63 26.44
CA ARG A 76 8.84 -5.67 26.49
C ARG A 76 9.36 -5.36 25.10
N ILE A 77 9.49 -6.35 24.23
CA ILE A 77 9.96 -6.17 22.85
C ILE A 77 8.96 -5.31 22.09
N PHE A 78 7.66 -5.63 22.18
CA PHE A 78 6.60 -4.87 21.52
C PHE A 78 6.64 -3.39 21.93
N ASN A 79 6.67 -3.12 23.24
CA ASN A 79 6.74 -1.75 23.75
C ASN A 79 8.00 -1.02 23.27
N TYR A 80 9.17 -1.66 23.28
CA TYR A 80 10.42 -1.06 22.81
C TYR A 80 10.42 -0.79 21.31
N VAL A 81 9.91 -1.73 20.52
CA VAL A 81 9.82 -1.60 19.06
C VAL A 81 8.92 -0.43 18.67
N PHE A 82 7.70 -0.37 19.22
CA PHE A 82 6.69 0.59 18.77
C PHE A 82 6.73 1.94 19.50
N ASN A 83 7.31 2.04 20.69
CA ASN A 83 7.42 3.31 21.40
C ASN A 83 8.81 3.96 21.28
N ASP A 84 9.87 3.18 20.95
CA ASP A 84 11.22 3.72 20.86
C ASP A 84 11.83 3.54 19.45
N LEU A 85 12.01 2.32 18.97
CA LEU A 85 12.69 2.09 17.69
C LEU A 85 11.95 2.72 16.52
N PHE A 86 10.62 2.57 16.46
CA PHE A 86 9.80 3.09 15.38
C PHE A 86 9.86 4.61 15.26
N PHE A 87 9.90 5.34 16.40
CA PHE A 87 9.86 6.79 16.40
C PHE A 87 11.24 7.47 16.47
N ASN A 88 12.25 6.80 17.07
CA ASN A 88 13.51 7.43 17.41
C ASN A 88 14.72 6.84 16.69
N ASN A 89 14.65 5.60 16.19
CA ASN A 89 15.79 4.99 15.50
C ASN A 89 15.85 5.41 14.03
N PRO A 90 16.94 6.09 13.57
CA PRO A 90 17.02 6.59 12.19
C PRO A 90 16.93 5.50 11.13
N VAL A 91 17.39 4.27 11.39
CA VAL A 91 17.29 3.16 10.45
C VAL A 91 15.84 2.73 10.29
N TRP A 92 15.09 2.60 11.38
CA TRP A 92 13.67 2.26 11.37
C TRP A 92 12.86 3.34 10.68
N ILE A 93 13.08 4.61 11.04
CA ILE A 93 12.43 5.75 10.42
C ILE A 93 12.68 5.76 8.90
N THR A 94 13.93 5.57 8.48
CA THR A 94 14.30 5.60 7.06
C THR A 94 13.66 4.46 6.28
N LEU A 95 13.83 3.21 6.76
CA LEU A 95 13.35 2.03 6.05
C LEU A 95 11.82 1.99 5.95
N HIS A 96 11.12 2.40 7.01
CA HIS A 96 9.67 2.50 7.00
C HIS A 96 9.18 3.67 6.12
N ASN A 97 9.72 4.88 6.30
CA ASN A 97 9.18 6.06 5.64
C ASN A 97 9.65 6.25 4.21
N PHE A 98 10.76 5.67 3.77
CA PHE A 98 11.22 5.81 2.39
C PHE A 98 10.16 5.34 1.36
N PRO A 99 9.56 4.14 1.49
CA PRO A 99 8.49 3.69 0.62
C PRO A 99 7.10 4.25 0.94
N HIS A 100 6.92 4.93 2.10
CA HIS A 100 5.66 5.53 2.52
C HIS A 100 5.58 7.04 2.33
N SER A 101 6.69 7.75 2.09
CA SER A 101 6.64 9.21 2.00
C SER A 101 6.00 9.69 0.70
N PRO A 102 4.89 10.46 0.74
CA PRO A 102 4.33 11.09 -0.44
C PRO A 102 5.35 11.93 -1.21
N LEU A 103 6.24 12.65 -0.52
CA LEU A 103 7.27 13.46 -1.17
C LEU A 103 8.25 12.61 -1.99
N VAL A 104 8.75 11.52 -1.42
CA VAL A 104 9.65 10.57 -2.11
C VAL A 104 8.94 9.95 -3.31
N LEU A 105 7.71 9.48 -3.11
CA LEU A 105 6.95 8.79 -4.14
C LEU A 105 6.56 9.70 -5.30
N LEU A 106 6.10 10.92 -5.01
CA LEU A 106 5.80 11.91 -6.05
C LEU A 106 7.06 12.33 -6.82
N THR A 107 8.19 12.50 -6.13
CA THR A 107 9.47 12.78 -6.78
C THR A 107 9.89 11.64 -7.73
N ALA A 108 9.74 10.38 -7.29
CA ALA A 108 10.01 9.22 -8.12
C ALA A 108 9.07 9.16 -9.34
N ILE A 109 7.76 9.37 -9.16
CA ILE A 109 6.77 9.40 -10.23
C ILE A 109 7.10 10.49 -11.26
N VAL A 110 7.38 11.72 -10.81
CA VAL A 110 7.73 12.83 -11.72
C VAL A 110 9.02 12.54 -12.48
N SER A 111 10.05 12.03 -11.80
CA SER A 111 11.34 11.68 -12.43
C SER A 111 11.22 10.57 -13.46
N LEU A 112 10.32 9.61 -13.22
CA LEU A 112 10.10 8.47 -14.11
C LEU A 112 8.98 8.70 -15.14
N TRP A 113 8.30 9.84 -15.10
CA TRP A 113 7.14 10.13 -15.95
C TRP A 113 7.36 9.89 -17.44
N ARG A 114 8.50 10.29 -17.97
CA ARG A 114 8.86 10.11 -19.40
C ARG A 114 8.97 8.64 -19.82
N PHE A 115 9.19 7.73 -18.87
CA PHE A 115 9.40 6.30 -19.12
C PHE A 115 8.12 5.46 -18.94
N ARG A 116 6.99 6.06 -18.56
CA ARG A 116 5.74 5.36 -18.24
C ARG A 116 5.23 4.43 -19.36
N ASN A 117 5.56 4.75 -20.60
CA ASN A 117 5.15 4.02 -21.80
C ASN A 117 6.21 3.08 -22.36
N ASN A 118 7.44 3.10 -21.83
CA ASN A 118 8.53 2.29 -22.34
C ASN A 118 8.35 0.81 -22.00
N ARG A 119 8.01 -0.01 -23.00
CA ARG A 119 7.82 -1.44 -22.80
C ARG A 119 9.15 -2.12 -22.42
N GLY A 120 9.12 -2.98 -21.37
CA GLY A 120 10.24 -3.81 -20.95
C GLY A 120 11.35 -3.09 -20.17
N THR A 121 11.19 -1.82 -19.77
CA THR A 121 12.19 -1.09 -19.00
C THR A 121 11.90 -1.13 -17.49
N TRP A 122 12.96 -1.17 -16.68
CA TRP A 122 12.86 -1.08 -15.22
C TRP A 122 12.28 0.27 -14.75
N GLN A 123 12.50 1.34 -15.55
CA GLN A 123 11.92 2.66 -15.26
C GLN A 123 10.39 2.66 -15.31
N ARG A 124 9.80 1.97 -16.30
CA ARG A 124 8.34 1.79 -16.36
C ARG A 124 7.83 0.98 -15.15
N TRP A 125 8.56 -0.07 -14.80
CA TRP A 125 8.25 -0.85 -13.60
C TRP A 125 8.29 0.03 -12.36
N GLY A 126 9.37 0.80 -12.17
CA GLY A 126 9.53 1.73 -11.04
C GLY A 126 8.46 2.81 -10.99
N PHE A 127 8.03 3.34 -12.15
CA PHE A 127 6.94 4.32 -12.23
C PHE A 127 5.63 3.76 -11.66
N TRP A 128 5.20 2.58 -12.12
CA TRP A 128 3.95 1.96 -11.66
C TRP A 128 4.05 1.40 -10.24
N PHE A 129 5.22 0.93 -9.84
CA PHE A 129 5.50 0.56 -8.45
C PHE A 129 5.35 1.77 -7.51
N ALA A 130 5.92 2.92 -7.85
CA ALA A 130 5.77 4.14 -7.05
C ALA A 130 4.32 4.61 -6.96
N TRP A 131 3.51 4.43 -8.02
CA TRP A 131 2.06 4.65 -7.96
C TRP A 131 1.36 3.69 -7.01
N GLY A 132 1.75 2.41 -7.00
CA GLY A 132 1.23 1.44 -6.04
C GLY A 132 1.53 1.83 -4.58
N CYS A 133 2.79 2.24 -4.30
CA CYS A 133 3.18 2.75 -2.99
C CYS A 133 2.43 4.03 -2.61
N LEU A 134 2.22 4.95 -3.57
CA LEU A 134 1.48 6.19 -3.30
C LEU A 134 0.01 5.92 -2.98
N LEU A 135 -0.63 4.99 -3.68
CA LEU A 135 -2.00 4.56 -3.37
C LEU A 135 -2.08 3.94 -1.97
N HIS A 136 -1.14 3.06 -1.61
CA HIS A 136 -1.00 2.52 -0.26
C HIS A 136 -0.94 3.64 0.77
N THR A 137 0.03 4.53 0.66
CA THR A 137 0.24 5.65 1.59
C THR A 137 -0.98 6.58 1.68
N SER A 138 -1.67 6.81 0.55
CA SER A 138 -2.87 7.65 0.52
C SER A 138 -4.03 7.08 1.34
N LEU A 139 -4.05 5.77 1.55
CA LEU A 139 -5.02 5.09 2.41
C LEU A 139 -4.55 5.06 3.88
N ASP A 140 -3.24 5.06 4.14
CA ASP A 140 -2.70 5.08 5.51
C ASP A 140 -2.85 6.44 6.18
N ILE A 141 -2.56 7.53 5.47
CA ILE A 141 -2.63 8.88 6.04
C ILE A 141 -3.95 9.14 6.79
N PRO A 142 -5.14 8.82 6.26
CA PRO A 142 -6.39 9.05 6.95
C PRO A 142 -6.76 8.02 8.04
N THR A 143 -5.96 6.98 8.23
CA THR A 143 -6.25 5.86 9.16
C THR A 143 -5.21 5.68 10.27
N HIS A 144 -4.26 6.63 10.41
CA HIS A 144 -3.22 6.63 11.44
C HIS A 144 -3.22 7.96 12.19
N VAL A 145 -3.23 7.91 13.52
CA VAL A 145 -3.30 9.10 14.37
C VAL A 145 -1.92 9.74 14.56
N ASP A 146 -0.96 8.99 15.09
CA ASP A 146 0.39 9.46 15.42
C ASP A 146 1.50 8.60 14.80
N ASP A 147 1.16 7.44 14.30
CA ASP A 147 2.04 6.44 13.72
C ASP A 147 2.03 6.43 12.17
N GLY A 148 1.32 7.35 11.56
CA GLY A 148 1.21 7.46 10.10
C GLY A 148 2.52 7.83 9.40
N PRO A 149 2.53 7.85 8.06
CA PRO A 149 3.71 8.17 7.26
C PRO A 149 4.24 9.58 7.48
N LEU A 150 5.55 9.76 7.43
CA LEU A 150 6.20 11.07 7.39
C LEU A 150 6.03 11.68 6.00
N VAL A 151 5.06 12.57 5.85
CA VAL A 151 4.64 13.11 4.54
C VAL A 151 5.79 13.80 3.79
N PHE A 152 6.64 14.52 4.52
CA PHE A 152 7.73 15.30 3.96
C PHE A 152 9.13 14.67 4.14
N PHE A 153 9.21 13.39 4.50
CA PHE A 153 10.49 12.69 4.55
C PHE A 153 11.17 12.69 3.15
N PRO A 154 12.48 12.92 3.02
CA PRO A 154 13.50 13.09 4.07
C PRO A 154 13.72 14.52 4.53
N LEU A 155 12.96 15.50 4.09
CA LEU A 155 13.14 16.91 4.48
C LEU A 155 12.65 17.19 5.90
N ASN A 156 11.65 16.45 6.37
CA ASN A 156 11.15 16.53 7.73
C ASN A 156 11.00 15.11 8.31
N TRP A 157 11.58 14.89 9.49
CA TRP A 157 11.68 13.58 10.14
C TRP A 157 10.69 13.39 11.28
N THR A 158 9.78 14.33 11.50
CA THR A 158 8.89 14.31 12.65
C THR A 158 7.42 14.57 12.31
N TRP A 159 7.15 15.30 11.22
CA TRP A 159 5.80 15.70 10.91
C TRP A 159 4.98 14.55 10.30
N ARG A 160 3.90 14.21 10.96
CA ARG A 160 2.88 13.23 10.53
C ARG A 160 1.52 13.92 10.50
N TYR A 161 0.64 13.46 9.64
CA TYR A 161 -0.75 13.89 9.69
C TYR A 161 -1.44 13.19 10.85
N ALA A 162 -2.03 13.94 11.78
CA ALA A 162 -2.81 13.38 12.87
C ALA A 162 -4.25 13.13 12.39
N SER A 163 -4.54 11.90 12.02
CA SER A 163 -5.90 11.51 11.64
C SER A 163 -6.83 11.49 12.87
N PRO A 164 -8.13 11.86 12.73
CA PRO A 164 -9.10 11.70 13.80
C PRO A 164 -9.50 10.24 14.06
N ILE A 165 -9.09 9.30 13.20
CA ILE A 165 -9.39 7.87 13.32
C ILE A 165 -8.13 7.03 13.22
N SER A 166 -8.12 5.87 13.89
CA SER A 166 -7.08 4.86 13.78
C SER A 166 -7.68 3.53 13.34
N TYR A 167 -6.92 2.75 12.56
CA TYR A 167 -7.34 1.40 12.18
C TYR A 167 -7.13 0.36 13.30
N TRP A 168 -6.39 0.70 14.37
CA TRP A 168 -6.05 -0.23 15.45
C TRP A 168 -6.26 0.34 16.86
N ASP A 169 -6.13 1.66 17.08
CA ASP A 169 -6.24 2.26 18.40
C ASP A 169 -7.71 2.49 18.78
N GLU A 170 -8.18 1.77 19.79
CA GLU A 170 -9.58 1.84 20.26
C GLU A 170 -10.00 3.23 20.75
N ARG A 171 -9.05 4.07 21.20
CA ARG A 171 -9.32 5.46 21.59
C ARG A 171 -9.75 6.32 20.41
N TYR A 172 -9.45 5.88 19.19
CA TYR A 172 -9.74 6.58 17.94
C TYR A 172 -10.52 5.71 16.95
N TYR A 173 -11.56 5.04 17.46
CA TYR A 173 -12.48 4.20 16.68
C TYR A 173 -11.84 2.95 16.03
N GLY A 174 -10.74 2.41 16.58
CA GLY A 174 -10.04 1.28 15.99
C GLY A 174 -10.90 0.05 15.74
N ALA A 175 -11.77 -0.31 16.70
CA ALA A 175 -12.68 -1.44 16.55
C ALA A 175 -13.75 -1.23 15.47
N GLU A 176 -14.24 0.00 15.29
CA GLU A 176 -15.19 0.37 14.24
C GLU A 176 -14.53 0.33 12.87
N VAL A 177 -13.33 0.91 12.74
CA VAL A 177 -12.54 0.92 11.50
C VAL A 177 -12.18 -0.50 11.09
N ALA A 178 -11.72 -1.35 12.01
CA ALA A 178 -11.41 -2.75 11.72
C ALA A 178 -12.62 -3.53 11.19
N ARG A 179 -13.83 -3.29 11.75
CA ARG A 179 -15.08 -3.91 11.24
C ARG A 179 -15.42 -3.41 9.84
N MET A 180 -15.26 -2.09 9.59
CA MET A 180 -15.49 -1.51 8.27
C MET A 180 -14.50 -2.04 7.24
N GLU A 181 -13.21 -2.19 7.61
CA GLU A 181 -12.19 -2.80 6.75
C GLU A 181 -12.54 -4.25 6.40
N ALA A 182 -12.91 -5.06 7.38
CA ALA A 182 -13.30 -6.46 7.14
C ALA A 182 -14.52 -6.57 6.21
N PHE A 183 -15.51 -5.69 6.36
CA PHE A 183 -16.65 -5.62 5.45
C PHE A 183 -16.23 -5.18 4.04
N LEU A 184 -15.39 -4.16 3.93
CA LEU A 184 -14.84 -3.69 2.66
C LEU A 184 -14.05 -4.80 1.97
N ASP A 185 -13.19 -5.51 2.68
CA ASP A 185 -12.40 -6.62 2.15
C ASP A 185 -13.30 -7.72 1.58
N ALA A 186 -14.38 -8.08 2.29
CA ALA A 186 -15.35 -9.05 1.80
C ALA A 186 -16.00 -8.60 0.47
N LEU A 187 -16.38 -7.32 0.37
CA LEU A 187 -16.95 -6.76 -0.87
C LEU A 187 -15.92 -6.73 -2.00
N LEU A 188 -14.68 -6.35 -1.72
CA LEU A 188 -13.60 -6.31 -2.70
C LEU A 188 -13.25 -7.72 -3.22
N ILE A 189 -13.18 -8.71 -2.33
CA ILE A 189 -12.97 -10.11 -2.70
C ILE A 189 -14.11 -10.60 -3.59
N LEU A 190 -15.35 -10.35 -3.23
CA LEU A 190 -16.51 -10.69 -4.06
C LEU A 190 -16.40 -10.06 -5.45
N TYR A 191 -16.13 -8.75 -5.51
CA TYR A 191 -15.94 -8.04 -6.78
C TYR A 191 -14.81 -8.63 -7.64
N LEU A 192 -13.70 -8.99 -7.04
CA LEU A 192 -12.56 -9.60 -7.74
C LEU A 192 -12.86 -11.02 -8.23
N CYS A 193 -13.65 -11.81 -7.48
CA CYS A 193 -13.99 -13.20 -7.79
C CYS A 193 -15.13 -13.37 -8.80
N ILE A 194 -16.03 -12.38 -8.96
CA ILE A 194 -17.20 -12.48 -9.86
C ILE A 194 -16.89 -13.00 -11.27
N PRO A 195 -15.88 -12.51 -12.02
CA PRO A 195 -15.62 -12.99 -13.37
C PRO A 195 -15.16 -14.45 -13.42
N TRP A 196 -14.42 -14.89 -12.41
CA TRP A 196 -13.99 -16.30 -12.29
C TRP A 196 -15.19 -17.20 -12.03
N LEU A 197 -16.10 -16.80 -11.13
CA LEU A 197 -17.33 -17.53 -10.84
C LEU A 197 -18.23 -17.64 -12.08
N GLN A 198 -18.41 -16.54 -12.80
CA GLN A 198 -19.22 -16.52 -14.04
C GLN A 198 -18.64 -17.44 -15.14
N ARG A 199 -17.31 -17.47 -15.32
CA ARG A 199 -16.66 -18.38 -16.28
C ARG A 199 -16.85 -19.84 -15.89
N LYS A 200 -16.70 -20.16 -14.59
CA LYS A 200 -16.86 -21.53 -14.08
C LYS A 200 -18.31 -22.04 -14.20
N LEU A 201 -19.29 -21.16 -14.03
CA LEU A 201 -20.71 -21.52 -14.22
C LEU A 201 -21.02 -21.75 -15.70
N LYS A 202 -20.53 -20.90 -16.61
CA LYS A 202 -20.73 -21.04 -18.07
C LYS A 202 -20.06 -22.29 -18.66
N SER A 203 -18.98 -22.79 -18.05
CA SER A 203 -18.29 -24.01 -18.51
C SER A 203 -18.95 -25.31 -18.06
N ARG A 204 -19.99 -25.24 -17.20
CA ARG A 204 -20.75 -26.40 -16.70
C ARG A 204 -22.11 -26.58 -17.36
N ILE A 205 -22.48 -25.62 -18.21
CA ILE A 205 -23.69 -25.63 -19.08
C ILE A 205 -23.27 -25.94 -20.51
#